data_d4453c5678fb12209c7c3f2d541b128a
#
_entry.id   d4453c5678fb12209c7c3f2d541b128a
#
_cell.length_a   1.000
_cell.length_b   1.000
_cell.length_c   1.000
_cell.angle_alpha   90.00
_cell.angle_beta   90.00
_cell.angle_gamma   90.00
#
_symmetry.space_group_name_H-M   'P 1'
#
loop_
_entity.id
_entity.type
_entity.pdbx_description
1 polymer ?
#
loop_
_entity_poly.entity_id
_entity_poly.type
_entity_poly.pdbx_seq_one_letter_code
_entity_poly.pdbx_strand_id
1 'polypeptide(L)'
;VLEVYAAVPREREGVSNYANGQGGRHRYVIATKAVPDLTGEGSSLEVSFGQRNVQVLFGDEPKDDFVVLKIAELTRDASGNLAINEPYVPPILQIQASPFILAGMRRLLRLMSTRRRALAEAQRERGDATVEYNAGDVTRFLLLNAINSYLPIMNHLLDMPEVPPRVAYMWMITLGGQLASFSADFDPANLPKFNYNDLRSTFEPLFARVTELLQATVKEHYVSMPLDGREDGMYLGQLTDDRLIGCSHYLLGVRSQIGEQEVANTLPRLCKMASWGDINGILSAATPGVAVEVTYRPPPEIPVKAGVVYFLVSTENNYWRNIVTDRQIAVYLPRPFDPQQTQVELMGIPRKG
;
A
#
# COMPACT_ATOMS: atom_id res chain seq x y z
N VAL A 1 32.50 -2.97 -9.85
CA VAL A 1 32.09 -3.93 -8.80
C VAL A 1 33.00 -5.12 -8.88
N LEU A 2 33.59 -5.54 -7.74
CA LEU A 2 34.40 -6.75 -7.63
C LEU A 2 33.58 -7.80 -6.88
N GLU A 3 33.29 -8.92 -7.51
CA GLU A 3 32.55 -10.00 -6.88
C GLU A 3 33.46 -10.85 -5.98
N VAL A 4 32.94 -11.29 -4.86
CA VAL A 4 33.63 -12.12 -3.88
C VAL A 4 32.88 -13.43 -3.69
N TYR A 5 33.61 -14.55 -3.77
CA TYR A 5 33.04 -15.87 -3.71
C TYR A 5 33.68 -16.69 -2.57
N ALA A 6 32.86 -17.41 -1.82
CA ALA A 6 33.30 -18.58 -1.09
C ALA A 6 33.36 -19.77 -2.05
N ALA A 7 34.50 -20.44 -2.13
CA ALA A 7 34.77 -21.50 -3.08
C ALA A 7 35.26 -22.73 -2.34
N VAL A 8 34.77 -23.91 -2.74
CA VAL A 8 35.24 -25.21 -2.27
C VAL A 8 35.59 -26.02 -3.48
N PRO A 9 36.79 -26.64 -3.55
CA PRO A 9 37.18 -27.50 -4.68
C PRO A 9 36.16 -28.61 -4.91
N ARG A 10 35.87 -28.90 -6.20
CA ARG A 10 34.98 -29.98 -6.56
C ARG A 10 35.59 -31.34 -6.13
N GLU A 11 34.70 -32.25 -5.76
CA GLU A 11 35.08 -33.62 -5.53
C GLU A 11 35.53 -34.25 -6.85
N ARG A 12 36.64 -35.02 -6.81
CA ARG A 12 37.20 -35.67 -7.98
C ARG A 12 37.28 -37.19 -7.77
N GLU A 13 36.76 -37.94 -8.71
CA GLU A 13 36.84 -39.37 -8.72
C GLU A 13 38.28 -39.82 -9.06
N GLY A 14 38.74 -40.89 -8.45
CA GLY A 14 40.05 -41.51 -8.74
C GLY A 14 41.28 -40.80 -8.18
N VAL A 15 41.10 -39.68 -7.44
CA VAL A 15 42.20 -38.98 -6.78
C VAL A 15 41.86 -38.69 -5.33
N SER A 16 42.88 -38.48 -4.49
CA SER A 16 42.66 -38.10 -3.09
C SER A 16 42.01 -36.71 -3.01
N ASN A 17 40.87 -36.64 -2.35
CA ASN A 17 40.21 -35.39 -2.04
C ASN A 17 40.71 -34.76 -0.72
N TYR A 18 41.66 -35.34 -0.03
CA TYR A 18 42.22 -34.94 1.23
C TYR A 18 43.70 -34.51 1.08
N ALA A 19 44.07 -33.44 1.71
CA ALA A 19 45.46 -32.94 1.80
C ALA A 19 45.90 -32.83 3.25
N ASN A 20 47.21 -33.16 3.48
CA ASN A 20 47.93 -32.87 4.69
C ASN A 20 48.51 -31.44 4.58
N GLY A 21 47.88 -30.47 5.29
CA GLY A 21 48.30 -29.07 5.28
C GLY A 21 47.43 -28.16 4.41
N GLN A 22 47.62 -26.85 4.61
CA GLN A 22 46.84 -25.84 3.87
C GLN A 22 47.34 -25.69 2.44
N GLY A 23 46.37 -25.50 1.54
CA GLY A 23 46.63 -25.18 0.13
C GLY A 23 46.37 -26.32 -0.84
N GLY A 24 46.15 -25.95 -2.09
CA GLY A 24 45.93 -26.88 -3.18
C GLY A 24 44.47 -27.13 -3.53
N ARG A 25 44.26 -27.98 -4.53
CA ARG A 25 42.94 -28.28 -5.14
C ARG A 25 42.21 -29.44 -4.46
N HIS A 26 42.53 -29.73 -3.18
CA HIS A 26 41.88 -30.78 -2.42
C HIS A 26 40.63 -30.24 -1.72
N ARG A 27 39.54 -31.00 -1.73
CA ARG A 27 38.27 -30.61 -1.14
C ARG A 27 38.31 -30.50 0.37
N TYR A 28 39.13 -31.35 1.01
CA TYR A 28 39.26 -31.41 2.46
C TYR A 28 40.75 -31.26 2.88
N VAL A 29 40.93 -30.56 3.98
CA VAL A 29 42.19 -30.49 4.71
C VAL A 29 42.04 -31.32 5.98
N ILE A 30 43.05 -32.13 6.30
CA ILE A 30 43.06 -32.96 7.49
C ILE A 30 43.37 -32.02 8.67
N ALA A 31 42.47 -31.97 9.63
CA ALA A 31 42.63 -31.29 10.89
C ALA A 31 42.54 -32.29 12.05
N THR A 32 43.60 -32.42 12.85
CA THR A 32 43.61 -33.32 14.00
C THR A 32 43.19 -32.52 15.25
N LYS A 33 42.29 -33.08 16.03
CA LYS A 33 41.83 -32.52 17.31
C LYS A 33 41.85 -33.59 18.39
N ALA A 34 42.28 -33.23 19.56
CA ALA A 34 42.09 -34.03 20.76
C ALA A 34 40.63 -34.01 21.18
N VAL A 35 39.96 -35.13 21.16
CA VAL A 35 38.55 -35.30 21.55
C VAL A 35 38.52 -36.02 22.90
N PRO A 36 37.97 -35.43 23.95
CA PRO A 36 37.87 -36.09 25.27
C PRO A 36 36.83 -37.22 25.19
N ASP A 37 37.16 -38.36 25.79
CA ASP A 37 36.20 -39.43 26.03
C ASP A 37 35.26 -39.02 27.18
N LEU A 38 33.99 -38.72 26.84
CA LEU A 38 32.97 -38.34 27.82
C LEU A 38 32.33 -39.58 28.50
N THR A 39 32.68 -40.79 28.08
CA THR A 39 32.16 -42.04 28.64
C THR A 39 33.14 -42.74 29.59
N GLY A 40 34.39 -42.27 29.66
CA GLY A 40 35.45 -42.86 30.48
C GLY A 40 36.17 -41.83 31.34
N GLU A 41 37.24 -42.30 32.05
CA GLU A 41 38.02 -41.50 33.01
C GLU A 41 38.98 -40.49 32.34
N GLY A 42 38.46 -39.70 31.39
CA GLY A 42 39.21 -38.48 30.95
C GLY A 42 40.37 -38.67 30.00
N SER A 43 40.49 -39.80 29.30
CA SER A 43 41.44 -39.95 28.19
C SER A 43 40.97 -39.17 26.97
N SER A 44 41.86 -38.39 26.34
CA SER A 44 41.58 -37.78 25.04
C SER A 44 42.29 -38.58 23.91
N LEU A 45 41.58 -38.74 22.83
CA LEU A 45 42.10 -39.37 21.59
C LEU A 45 42.31 -38.31 20.52
N GLU A 46 43.40 -38.37 19.80
CA GLU A 46 43.62 -37.56 18.62
C GLU A 46 42.77 -38.14 17.45
N VAL A 47 41.80 -37.35 17.02
CA VAL A 47 40.90 -37.72 15.90
C VAL A 47 41.15 -36.77 14.74
N SER A 48 41.40 -37.36 13.57
CA SER A 48 41.58 -36.61 12.33
C SER A 48 40.22 -36.40 11.63
N PHE A 49 39.91 -35.15 11.34
CA PHE A 49 38.68 -34.71 10.65
C PHE A 49 39.05 -34.17 9.26
N GLY A 50 38.19 -34.43 8.28
CA GLY A 50 38.22 -33.75 6.99
C GLY A 50 37.52 -32.39 7.09
N GLN A 51 38.26 -31.31 7.25
CA GLN A 51 37.74 -29.94 7.23
C GLN A 51 37.59 -29.45 5.79
N ARG A 52 36.45 -28.86 5.41
CA ARG A 52 36.27 -28.30 4.06
C ARG A 52 37.33 -27.22 3.78
N ASN A 53 38.00 -27.31 2.64
CA ASN A 53 38.98 -26.31 2.20
C ASN A 53 38.25 -25.15 1.54
N VAL A 54 37.69 -24.24 2.38
CA VAL A 54 37.00 -23.05 1.89
C VAL A 54 38.05 -21.98 1.54
N GLN A 55 37.99 -21.49 0.31
CA GLN A 55 38.84 -20.43 -0.23
C GLN A 55 37.99 -19.22 -0.61
N VAL A 56 38.61 -18.07 -0.70
CA VAL A 56 37.96 -16.85 -1.20
C VAL A 56 38.53 -16.58 -2.59
N LEU A 57 37.64 -16.46 -3.58
CA LEU A 57 37.97 -16.06 -4.93
C LEU A 57 37.38 -14.70 -5.27
N PHE A 58 38.08 -13.95 -6.10
CA PHE A 58 37.69 -12.60 -6.49
C PHE A 58 37.46 -12.50 -8.00
N GLY A 59 36.43 -11.74 -8.40
CA GLY A 59 36.19 -11.30 -9.77
C GLY A 59 36.31 -12.43 -10.81
N ASP A 60 37.28 -12.32 -11.69
CA ASP A 60 37.49 -13.21 -12.82
C ASP A 60 38.45 -14.38 -12.55
N GLU A 61 38.84 -14.63 -11.30
CA GLU A 61 39.63 -15.79 -10.95
C GLU A 61 38.94 -17.07 -11.42
N PRO A 62 39.70 -18.08 -11.92
CA PRO A 62 39.14 -19.32 -12.45
C PRO A 62 38.31 -20.07 -11.41
N LYS A 63 37.06 -20.41 -11.75
CA LYS A 63 36.10 -21.09 -10.87
C LYS A 63 35.71 -22.48 -11.28
N ASP A 64 36.20 -22.98 -12.43
CA ASP A 64 35.76 -24.23 -13.04
C ASP A 64 35.97 -25.45 -12.14
N ASP A 65 37.05 -25.45 -11.37
CA ASP A 65 37.40 -26.50 -10.41
C ASP A 65 36.71 -26.39 -9.06
N PHE A 66 35.85 -25.38 -8.88
CA PHE A 66 35.24 -25.06 -7.59
C PHE A 66 33.69 -25.13 -7.64
N VAL A 67 33.12 -25.43 -6.51
CA VAL A 67 31.72 -25.06 -6.19
C VAL A 67 31.78 -23.70 -5.50
N VAL A 68 31.16 -22.70 -6.09
CA VAL A 68 31.27 -21.33 -5.65
C VAL A 68 29.93 -20.80 -5.15
N LEU A 69 29.98 -19.94 -4.14
CA LEU A 69 28.86 -19.15 -3.64
C LEU A 69 29.29 -17.70 -3.60
N LYS A 70 28.61 -16.82 -4.33
CA LYS A 70 28.84 -15.36 -4.26
C LYS A 70 28.37 -14.86 -2.88
N ILE A 71 29.31 -14.29 -2.11
CA ILE A 71 29.06 -13.88 -0.72
C ILE A 71 29.08 -12.37 -0.53
N ALA A 72 29.73 -11.63 -1.43
CA ALA A 72 29.76 -10.18 -1.37
C ALA A 72 30.06 -9.56 -2.74
N GLU A 73 29.82 -8.29 -2.83
CA GLU A 73 30.32 -7.38 -3.86
C GLU A 73 31.09 -6.26 -3.21
N LEU A 74 32.23 -5.89 -3.80
CA LEU A 74 33.02 -4.75 -3.37
C LEU A 74 32.95 -3.65 -4.43
N THR A 75 32.82 -2.42 -3.97
CA THR A 75 32.88 -1.20 -4.78
C THR A 75 33.98 -0.29 -4.24
N ARG A 76 34.41 0.66 -5.04
CA ARG A 76 35.29 1.75 -4.55
C ARG A 76 34.41 2.89 -4.07
N ASP A 77 34.68 3.35 -2.86
CA ASP A 77 34.08 4.56 -2.32
C ASP A 77 34.67 5.83 -3.00
N ALA A 78 34.14 6.99 -2.66
CA ALA A 78 34.61 8.28 -3.18
C ALA A 78 36.10 8.57 -2.88
N SER A 79 36.67 7.92 -1.90
CA SER A 79 38.09 8.04 -1.48
C SER A 79 38.97 6.98 -2.16
N GLY A 80 38.39 6.09 -2.98
CA GLY A 80 39.10 5.02 -3.68
C GLY A 80 39.31 3.74 -2.84
N ASN A 81 38.82 3.68 -1.60
CA ASN A 81 38.91 2.50 -0.76
C ASN A 81 37.88 1.44 -1.17
N LEU A 82 38.20 0.18 -0.94
CA LEU A 82 37.24 -0.91 -1.14
C LEU A 82 36.20 -0.91 0.00
N ALA A 83 34.93 -0.86 -0.37
CA ALA A 83 33.78 -0.95 0.54
C ALA A 83 32.82 -2.04 0.06
N ILE A 84 32.09 -2.64 1.01
CA ILE A 84 31.04 -3.61 0.69
C ILE A 84 29.92 -2.88 -0.08
N ASN A 85 29.49 -3.44 -1.19
CA ASN A 85 28.32 -2.99 -1.91
C ASN A 85 27.06 -3.40 -1.14
N GLU A 86 26.60 -2.56 -0.23
CA GLU A 86 25.42 -2.81 0.63
C GLU A 86 24.15 -3.22 -0.14
N PRO A 87 23.89 -2.71 -1.37
CA PRO A 87 22.81 -3.21 -2.20
C PRO A 87 22.81 -4.71 -2.50
N TYR A 88 23.95 -5.37 -2.51
CA TYR A 88 23.98 -6.81 -2.77
C TYR A 88 23.49 -7.60 -1.54
N VAL A 89 22.58 -8.56 -1.76
CA VAL A 89 22.10 -9.51 -0.74
C VAL A 89 22.53 -10.91 -1.12
N PRO A 90 23.53 -11.49 -0.42
CA PRO A 90 23.96 -12.84 -0.68
C PRO A 90 22.85 -13.87 -0.35
N PRO A 91 22.96 -15.12 -0.80
CA PRO A 91 22.16 -16.21 -0.29
C PRO A 91 22.29 -16.34 1.23
N ILE A 92 21.18 -16.27 1.93
CA ILE A 92 21.09 -16.35 3.40
C ILE A 92 20.11 -17.45 3.81
N LEU A 93 20.30 -18.02 4.98
CA LEU A 93 19.43 -19.05 5.51
C LEU A 93 18.21 -18.46 6.24
N GLN A 94 18.35 -17.26 6.78
CA GLN A 94 17.34 -16.58 7.57
C GLN A 94 17.28 -15.10 7.21
N ILE A 95 16.07 -14.52 7.20
CA ILE A 95 15.88 -13.10 6.79
C ILE A 95 16.53 -12.11 7.75
N GLN A 96 16.76 -12.50 9.01
CA GLN A 96 17.45 -11.66 10.00
C GLN A 96 18.88 -11.27 9.57
N ALA A 97 19.52 -12.08 8.72
CA ALA A 97 20.86 -11.79 8.21
C ALA A 97 20.88 -10.67 7.15
N SER A 98 19.72 -10.18 6.68
CA SER A 98 19.63 -9.12 5.69
C SER A 98 18.91 -7.88 6.22
N PRO A 99 19.63 -6.82 6.59
CA PRO A 99 19.03 -5.53 6.95
C PRO A 99 18.12 -4.97 5.85
N PHE A 100 18.48 -5.18 4.58
CA PHE A 100 17.69 -4.76 3.42
C PHE A 100 16.29 -5.40 3.40
N ILE A 101 16.21 -6.72 3.56
CA ILE A 101 14.92 -7.44 3.58
C ILE A 101 14.09 -6.99 4.78
N LEU A 102 14.67 -6.93 5.96
CA LEU A 102 13.97 -6.49 7.17
C LEU A 102 13.45 -5.04 7.05
N ALA A 103 14.26 -4.13 6.51
CA ALA A 103 13.86 -2.74 6.31
C ALA A 103 12.70 -2.62 5.30
N GLY A 104 12.74 -3.40 4.21
CA GLY A 104 11.67 -3.49 3.22
C GLY A 104 10.37 -3.99 3.84
N MET A 105 10.41 -5.08 4.58
CA MET A 105 9.24 -5.64 5.27
C MET A 105 8.65 -4.67 6.30
N ARG A 106 9.50 -4.01 7.12
CA ARG A 106 9.03 -2.99 8.09
C ARG A 106 8.35 -1.81 7.40
N ARG A 107 8.86 -1.39 6.24
CA ARG A 107 8.24 -0.31 5.45
C ARG A 107 6.86 -0.73 4.94
N LEU A 108 6.73 -1.95 4.39
CA LEU A 108 5.44 -2.48 3.96
C LEU A 108 4.46 -2.60 5.13
N LEU A 109 4.89 -3.10 6.27
CA LEU A 109 4.04 -3.22 7.47
C LEU A 109 3.49 -1.86 7.93
N ARG A 110 4.32 -0.81 7.94
CA ARG A 110 3.85 0.56 8.25
C ARG A 110 2.81 1.03 7.25
N LEU A 111 3.04 0.80 5.96
CA LEU A 111 2.10 1.19 4.90
C LEU A 111 0.76 0.45 5.04
N MET A 112 0.80 -0.88 5.26
CA MET A 112 -0.39 -1.69 5.52
C MET A 112 -1.18 -1.17 6.73
N SER A 113 -0.48 -0.85 7.83
CA SER A 113 -1.11 -0.34 9.06
C SER A 113 -1.79 1.01 8.84
N THR A 114 -1.15 1.91 8.10
CA THR A 114 -1.71 3.22 7.74
C THR A 114 -2.95 3.06 6.85
N ARG A 115 -2.85 2.22 5.81
CA ARG A 115 -3.95 1.96 4.89
C ARG A 115 -5.15 1.31 5.59
N ARG A 116 -4.88 0.34 6.48
CA ARG A 116 -5.91 -0.30 7.29
C ARG A 116 -6.70 0.70 8.12
N ARG A 117 -6.01 1.64 8.78
CA ARG A 117 -6.68 2.67 9.61
C ARG A 117 -7.62 3.51 8.77
N ALA A 118 -7.14 4.04 7.65
CA ALA A 118 -7.96 4.86 6.75
C ALA A 118 -9.21 4.12 6.25
N LEU A 119 -9.04 2.84 5.84
CA LEU A 119 -10.17 2.02 5.38
C LEU A 119 -11.16 1.70 6.51
N ALA A 120 -10.68 1.43 7.73
CA ALA A 120 -11.52 1.15 8.89
C ALA A 120 -12.29 2.39 9.37
N GLU A 121 -11.68 3.57 9.31
CA GLU A 121 -12.35 4.85 9.61
C GLU A 121 -13.47 5.12 8.63
N ALA A 122 -13.20 5.01 7.32
CA ALA A 122 -14.20 5.18 6.28
C ALA A 122 -15.38 4.18 6.42
N GLN A 123 -15.11 2.96 6.92
CA GLN A 123 -16.18 1.99 7.20
C GLN A 123 -17.02 2.38 8.43
N ARG A 124 -16.41 2.92 9.49
CA ARG A 124 -17.12 3.35 10.70
C ARG A 124 -18.01 4.56 10.46
N GLU A 125 -17.58 5.51 9.64
CA GLU A 125 -18.35 6.71 9.30
C GLU A 125 -19.67 6.37 8.59
N ARG A 126 -19.81 5.17 8.03
CA ARG A 126 -21.07 4.71 7.39
C ARG A 126 -22.15 4.30 8.38
N GLY A 127 -21.77 3.93 9.62
CA GLY A 127 -22.71 3.45 10.65
C GLY A 127 -23.33 2.08 10.35
N ASP A 128 -24.10 1.56 11.32
CA ASP A 128 -24.81 0.27 11.23
C ASP A 128 -26.14 0.33 10.43
N ALA A 129 -26.39 1.44 9.73
CA ALA A 129 -27.61 1.57 8.95
C ALA A 129 -27.62 0.53 7.81
N THR A 130 -28.76 -0.11 7.60
CA THR A 130 -29.07 -1.02 6.49
C THR A 130 -29.01 -0.27 5.15
N VAL A 131 -27.82 0.07 4.71
CA VAL A 131 -27.60 0.80 3.46
C VAL A 131 -27.10 -0.20 2.42
N GLU A 132 -27.67 -0.15 1.23
CA GLU A 132 -27.19 -0.93 0.08
C GLU A 132 -25.70 -0.64 -0.17
N TYR A 133 -24.86 -1.68 -0.18
CA TYR A 133 -23.44 -1.56 -0.50
C TYR A 133 -23.29 -1.24 -1.99
N ASN A 134 -22.58 -0.16 -2.29
CA ASN A 134 -22.16 0.09 -3.66
C ASN A 134 -20.87 -0.70 -4.00
N ALA A 135 -20.54 -0.80 -5.29
CA ALA A 135 -19.37 -1.55 -5.76
C ALA A 135 -18.04 -1.04 -5.13
N GLY A 136 -17.91 0.27 -4.89
CA GLY A 136 -16.74 0.86 -4.25
C GLY A 136 -16.58 0.44 -2.79
N ASP A 137 -17.69 0.25 -2.10
CA ASP A 137 -17.69 -0.17 -0.69
C ASP A 137 -17.30 -1.63 -0.53
N VAL A 138 -17.80 -2.48 -1.42
CA VAL A 138 -17.38 -3.89 -1.46
C VAL A 138 -15.88 -3.98 -1.73
N THR A 139 -15.36 -3.19 -2.66
CA THR A 139 -13.94 -3.14 -2.97
C THR A 139 -13.11 -2.69 -1.75
N ARG A 140 -13.54 -1.63 -1.05
CA ARG A 140 -12.86 -1.15 0.18
C ARG A 140 -12.90 -2.19 1.29
N PHE A 141 -14.03 -2.85 1.49
CA PHE A 141 -14.18 -3.92 2.47
C PHE A 141 -13.26 -5.10 2.16
N LEU A 142 -13.23 -5.56 0.92
CA LEU A 142 -12.36 -6.66 0.48
C LEU A 142 -10.86 -6.28 0.62
N LEU A 143 -10.48 -5.04 0.30
CA LEU A 143 -9.13 -4.56 0.51
C LEU A 143 -8.75 -4.51 2.00
N LEU A 144 -9.66 -4.03 2.86
CA LEU A 144 -9.47 -4.04 4.31
C LEU A 144 -9.34 -5.48 4.83
N ASN A 145 -10.17 -6.39 4.35
CA ASN A 145 -10.10 -7.82 4.69
C ASN A 145 -8.75 -8.44 4.28
N ALA A 146 -8.28 -8.15 3.06
CA ALA A 146 -6.97 -8.59 2.59
C ALA A 146 -5.86 -8.07 3.53
N ILE A 147 -5.82 -6.77 3.81
CA ILE A 147 -4.81 -6.19 4.70
C ILE A 147 -4.88 -6.81 6.11
N ASN A 148 -6.06 -6.98 6.68
CA ASN A 148 -6.25 -7.59 8.00
C ASN A 148 -5.76 -9.04 8.05
N SER A 149 -5.88 -9.80 6.97
CA SER A 149 -5.41 -11.19 6.89
C SER A 149 -3.88 -11.30 6.88
N TYR A 150 -3.18 -10.38 6.22
CA TYR A 150 -1.72 -10.46 6.08
C TYR A 150 -0.94 -9.66 7.12
N LEU A 151 -1.54 -8.67 7.75
CA LEU A 151 -0.86 -7.82 8.73
C LEU A 151 -0.32 -8.61 9.93
N PRO A 152 -1.05 -9.56 10.55
CA PRO A 152 -0.53 -10.40 11.61
C PRO A 152 0.63 -11.30 11.15
N ILE A 153 0.57 -11.81 9.91
CA ILE A 153 1.63 -12.64 9.34
C ILE A 153 2.91 -11.82 9.18
N MET A 154 2.80 -10.60 8.63
CA MET A 154 3.95 -9.71 8.46
C MET A 154 4.57 -9.29 9.80
N ASN A 155 3.76 -9.05 10.83
CA ASN A 155 4.27 -8.84 12.19
C ASN A 155 5.02 -10.06 12.69
N HIS A 156 4.42 -11.25 12.62
CA HIS A 156 5.06 -12.48 13.07
C HIS A 156 6.41 -12.75 12.40
N LEU A 157 6.51 -12.55 11.07
CA LEU A 157 7.77 -12.70 10.34
C LEU A 157 8.85 -11.70 10.77
N LEU A 158 8.47 -10.53 11.26
CA LEU A 158 9.41 -9.53 11.79
C LEU A 158 9.78 -9.76 13.25
N ASP A 159 8.88 -10.37 14.03
CA ASP A 159 9.12 -10.73 15.43
C ASP A 159 9.98 -12.00 15.54
N MET A 160 9.86 -12.91 14.57
CA MET A 160 10.62 -14.15 14.48
C MET A 160 11.34 -14.27 13.12
N PRO A 161 12.42 -13.48 12.91
CA PRO A 161 13.07 -13.36 11.61
C PRO A 161 14.03 -14.50 11.27
N GLU A 162 14.03 -15.59 12.04
CA GLU A 162 14.81 -16.82 11.79
C GLU A 162 14.27 -17.67 10.64
N VAL A 163 13.25 -17.18 9.95
CA VAL A 163 12.66 -17.89 8.80
C VAL A 163 13.48 -17.74 7.54
N PRO A 164 13.49 -18.76 6.66
CA PRO A 164 14.15 -18.68 5.36
C PRO A 164 13.55 -17.58 4.46
N PRO A 165 14.35 -16.92 3.61
CA PRO A 165 13.87 -15.89 2.68
C PRO A 165 12.69 -16.32 1.80
N ARG A 166 12.67 -17.61 1.41
CA ARG A 166 11.59 -18.18 0.63
C ARG A 166 10.23 -18.09 1.35
N VAL A 167 10.21 -18.24 2.68
CA VAL A 167 8.96 -18.13 3.48
C VAL A 167 8.43 -16.71 3.42
N ALA A 168 9.28 -15.72 3.66
CA ALA A 168 8.91 -14.31 3.55
C ALA A 168 8.42 -13.96 2.12
N TYR A 169 9.13 -14.45 1.09
CA TYR A 169 8.74 -14.28 -0.29
C TYR A 169 7.34 -14.86 -0.56
N MET A 170 7.05 -16.09 -0.12
CA MET A 170 5.75 -16.73 -0.35
C MET A 170 4.60 -15.91 0.21
N TRP A 171 4.71 -15.39 1.41
CA TRP A 171 3.67 -14.53 2.00
C TRP A 171 3.52 -13.20 1.27
N MET A 172 4.62 -12.61 0.82
CA MET A 172 4.58 -11.34 0.10
C MET A 172 4.04 -11.49 -1.32
N ILE A 173 4.37 -12.58 -2.03
CA ILE A 173 3.82 -12.84 -3.38
C ILE A 173 2.32 -13.15 -3.31
N THR A 174 1.87 -13.85 -2.26
CA THR A 174 0.44 -14.12 -2.03
C THR A 174 -0.31 -12.83 -1.74
N LEU A 175 0.24 -11.95 -0.89
CA LEU A 175 -0.30 -10.60 -0.67
C LEU A 175 -0.37 -9.81 -1.98
N GLY A 176 0.71 -9.79 -2.77
CA GLY A 176 0.76 -9.12 -4.06
C GLY A 176 -0.29 -9.63 -5.04
N GLY A 177 -0.47 -10.95 -5.12
CA GLY A 177 -1.51 -11.57 -5.94
C GLY A 177 -2.92 -11.19 -5.51
N GLN A 178 -3.19 -11.13 -4.21
CA GLN A 178 -4.50 -10.70 -3.69
C GLN A 178 -4.74 -9.21 -3.93
N LEU A 179 -3.73 -8.36 -3.75
CA LEU A 179 -3.82 -6.93 -4.03
C LEU A 179 -4.00 -6.62 -5.52
N ALA A 180 -3.47 -7.47 -6.41
CA ALA A 180 -3.67 -7.35 -7.85
C ALA A 180 -5.15 -7.35 -8.27
N SER A 181 -6.03 -8.01 -7.48
CA SER A 181 -7.48 -8.00 -7.72
C SER A 181 -8.12 -6.61 -7.65
N PHE A 182 -7.43 -5.64 -7.06
CA PHE A 182 -7.88 -4.25 -6.94
C PHE A 182 -7.24 -3.31 -7.98
N SER A 183 -6.41 -3.85 -8.88
CA SER A 183 -5.75 -3.10 -9.94
C SER A 183 -6.17 -3.66 -11.31
N ALA A 184 -6.77 -2.80 -12.15
CA ALA A 184 -7.20 -3.22 -13.48
C ALA A 184 -6.02 -3.47 -14.45
N ASP A 185 -4.87 -2.85 -14.17
CA ASP A 185 -3.75 -2.77 -15.11
C ASP A 185 -2.59 -3.71 -14.73
N PHE A 186 -2.76 -4.55 -13.69
CA PHE A 186 -1.70 -5.43 -13.21
C PHE A 186 -2.08 -6.90 -13.25
N ASP A 187 -1.30 -7.69 -14.01
CA ASP A 187 -1.40 -9.15 -14.03
C ASP A 187 -0.51 -9.75 -12.92
N PRO A 188 -1.07 -10.51 -11.96
CA PRO A 188 -0.31 -11.16 -10.90
C PRO A 188 0.73 -12.16 -11.41
N ALA A 189 0.61 -12.67 -12.65
CA ALA A 189 1.62 -13.51 -13.27
C ALA A 189 2.98 -12.80 -13.47
N ASN A 190 2.98 -11.46 -13.47
CA ASN A 190 4.17 -10.61 -13.58
C ASN A 190 4.85 -10.31 -12.25
N LEU A 191 4.41 -10.92 -11.13
CA LEU A 191 5.13 -10.80 -9.87
C LEU A 191 6.53 -11.42 -9.98
N PRO A 192 7.56 -10.84 -9.31
CA PRO A 192 8.95 -11.30 -9.40
C PRO A 192 9.09 -12.75 -8.99
N LYS A 193 9.86 -13.51 -9.76
CA LYS A 193 10.19 -14.91 -9.44
C LYS A 193 11.28 -14.97 -8.37
N PHE A 194 11.21 -15.99 -7.52
CA PHE A 194 12.22 -16.19 -6.48
C PHE A 194 13.55 -16.65 -7.07
N ASN A 195 14.62 -15.93 -6.77
CA ASN A 195 15.99 -16.30 -7.10
C ASN A 195 16.82 -16.35 -5.81
N TYR A 196 17.21 -17.55 -5.39
CA TYR A 196 17.97 -17.73 -4.16
C TYR A 196 19.41 -17.18 -4.25
N ASN A 197 19.98 -17.16 -5.45
CA ASN A 197 21.34 -16.68 -5.69
C ASN A 197 21.41 -15.15 -5.80
N ASP A 198 20.27 -14.49 -5.95
CA ASP A 198 20.16 -13.03 -5.99
C ASP A 198 18.86 -12.59 -5.30
N LEU A 199 18.92 -12.49 -4.00
CA LEU A 199 17.77 -12.13 -3.19
C LEU A 199 17.38 -10.66 -3.39
N ARG A 200 18.32 -9.79 -3.77
CA ARG A 200 17.99 -8.40 -4.06
C ARG A 200 17.10 -8.30 -5.28
N SER A 201 17.44 -8.97 -6.39
CA SER A 201 16.62 -8.98 -7.61
C SER A 201 15.24 -9.59 -7.39
N THR A 202 15.07 -10.40 -6.33
CA THR A 202 13.78 -10.93 -5.90
C THR A 202 12.98 -9.91 -5.09
N PHE A 203 13.57 -9.40 -4.01
CA PHE A 203 12.84 -8.63 -3.01
C PHE A 203 12.64 -7.16 -3.38
N GLU A 204 13.58 -6.52 -4.06
CA GLU A 204 13.48 -5.10 -4.43
C GLU A 204 12.26 -4.83 -5.31
N PRO A 205 12.08 -5.52 -6.47
CA PRO A 205 10.90 -5.33 -7.30
C PRO A 205 9.62 -5.82 -6.63
N LEU A 206 9.69 -6.83 -5.76
CA LEU A 206 8.53 -7.30 -5.01
C LEU A 206 8.05 -6.25 -4.00
N PHE A 207 8.96 -5.64 -3.24
CA PHE A 207 8.64 -4.51 -2.34
C PHE A 207 8.04 -3.34 -3.10
N ALA A 208 8.63 -2.96 -4.23
CA ALA A 208 8.13 -1.86 -5.07
C ALA A 208 6.71 -2.16 -5.54
N ARG A 209 6.48 -3.35 -6.08
CA ARG A 209 5.17 -3.75 -6.60
C ARG A 209 4.08 -3.83 -5.54
N VAL A 210 4.36 -4.48 -4.40
CA VAL A 210 3.39 -4.55 -3.29
C VAL A 210 3.09 -3.16 -2.72
N THR A 211 4.11 -2.28 -2.67
CA THR A 211 3.91 -0.88 -2.26
C THR A 211 2.98 -0.15 -3.23
N GLU A 212 3.20 -0.26 -4.52
CA GLU A 212 2.36 0.33 -5.56
C GLU A 212 0.91 -0.15 -5.45
N LEU A 213 0.70 -1.47 -5.34
CA LEU A 213 -0.62 -2.07 -5.20
C LEU A 213 -1.34 -1.63 -3.91
N LEU A 214 -0.62 -1.49 -2.80
CA LEU A 214 -1.18 -0.97 -1.54
C LEU A 214 -1.54 0.52 -1.64
N GLN A 215 -0.80 1.28 -2.44
CA GLN A 215 -1.03 2.71 -2.66
C GLN A 215 -2.06 2.96 -3.76
N ALA A 216 -2.29 1.98 -4.64
CA ALA A 216 -3.29 2.09 -5.68
C ALA A 216 -4.62 2.49 -5.02
N THR A 217 -5.05 3.68 -5.31
CA THR A 217 -6.29 4.24 -4.79
C THR A 217 -7.41 3.41 -5.40
N VAL A 218 -8.31 2.88 -4.58
CA VAL A 218 -9.63 2.50 -5.09
C VAL A 218 -10.12 3.75 -5.82
N LYS A 219 -10.21 3.70 -7.14
CA LYS A 219 -10.62 4.86 -7.95
C LYS A 219 -11.96 5.30 -7.39
N GLU A 220 -11.98 6.42 -6.71
CA GLU A 220 -13.22 7.05 -6.30
C GLU A 220 -13.88 7.53 -7.58
N HIS A 221 -15.00 6.92 -7.91
CA HIS A 221 -15.78 7.26 -9.10
C HIS A 221 -16.58 8.56 -8.90
N TYR A 222 -16.34 9.26 -7.80
CA TYR A 222 -16.94 10.55 -7.47
C TYR A 222 -15.89 11.46 -6.81
N VAL A 223 -16.19 12.76 -6.82
CA VAL A 223 -15.41 13.77 -6.08
C VAL A 223 -16.36 14.43 -5.11
N SER A 224 -15.97 14.63 -3.85
CA SER A 224 -16.75 15.36 -2.88
C SER A 224 -15.99 16.59 -2.37
N MET A 225 -16.76 17.62 -2.06
CA MET A 225 -16.27 18.88 -1.52
C MET A 225 -17.20 19.32 -0.37
N PRO A 226 -16.70 19.37 0.87
CA PRO A 226 -17.48 19.94 1.97
C PRO A 226 -17.66 21.45 1.72
N LEU A 227 -18.80 21.96 2.14
CA LEU A 227 -19.08 23.39 2.12
C LEU A 227 -18.92 23.97 3.53
N ASP A 228 -18.25 25.13 3.63
CA ASP A 228 -18.01 25.82 4.89
C ASP A 228 -19.26 26.54 5.35
N GLY A 229 -19.85 26.07 6.45
CA GLY A 229 -21.03 26.67 7.06
C GLY A 229 -20.71 27.96 7.81
N ARG A 230 -21.57 28.98 7.64
CA ARG A 230 -21.55 30.26 8.37
C ARG A 230 -22.77 30.43 9.26
N GLU A 231 -22.66 31.26 10.27
CA GLU A 231 -23.75 31.52 11.26
C GLU A 231 -25.04 32.05 10.63
N ASP A 232 -24.94 32.68 9.46
CA ASP A 232 -26.09 33.24 8.70
C ASP A 232 -26.88 32.20 7.89
N GLY A 233 -26.50 30.90 7.98
CA GLY A 233 -27.14 29.84 7.22
C GLY A 233 -26.56 29.66 5.79
N MET A 234 -25.49 30.35 5.49
CA MET A 234 -24.75 30.22 4.23
C MET A 234 -23.70 29.10 4.32
N TYR A 235 -23.62 28.26 3.29
CA TYR A 235 -22.59 27.25 3.11
C TYR A 235 -21.84 27.57 1.82
N LEU A 236 -20.53 27.76 1.92
CA LEU A 236 -19.71 28.23 0.82
C LEU A 236 -18.66 27.19 0.43
N GLY A 237 -18.41 27.07 -0.86
CA GLY A 237 -17.36 26.20 -1.37
C GLY A 237 -16.67 26.78 -2.59
N GLN A 238 -15.39 26.42 -2.76
CA GLN A 238 -14.61 26.78 -3.93
C GLN A 238 -14.23 25.51 -4.70
N LEU A 239 -14.63 25.43 -5.98
CA LEU A 239 -14.36 24.29 -6.85
C LEU A 239 -12.89 24.31 -7.30
N THR A 240 -12.00 23.93 -6.40
CA THR A 240 -10.54 23.88 -6.65
C THR A 240 -10.12 22.62 -7.38
N ASP A 241 -10.88 21.55 -7.27
CA ASP A 241 -10.63 20.29 -7.97
C ASP A 241 -11.27 20.32 -9.36
N ASP A 242 -10.44 20.29 -10.41
CA ASP A 242 -10.91 20.31 -11.81
C ASP A 242 -11.80 19.11 -12.14
N ARG A 243 -11.72 18.01 -11.41
CA ARG A 243 -12.60 16.85 -11.58
C ARG A 243 -14.07 17.15 -11.25
N LEU A 244 -14.34 18.17 -10.42
CA LEU A 244 -15.69 18.66 -10.17
C LEU A 244 -16.27 19.46 -11.33
N ILE A 245 -15.45 19.81 -12.32
CA ILE A 245 -15.91 20.56 -13.49
C ILE A 245 -16.31 19.56 -14.58
N GLY A 246 -17.54 19.68 -15.07
CA GLY A 246 -18.04 18.82 -16.15
C GLY A 246 -18.43 17.40 -15.74
N CYS A 247 -18.73 17.17 -14.48
CA CYS A 247 -19.32 15.92 -14.02
C CYS A 247 -20.62 15.59 -14.76
N SER A 248 -20.94 14.30 -14.84
CA SER A 248 -22.22 13.83 -15.43
C SER A 248 -23.41 14.11 -14.51
N HIS A 249 -23.21 13.99 -13.20
CA HIS A 249 -24.21 14.22 -12.17
C HIS A 249 -23.58 14.93 -10.99
N TYR A 250 -24.39 15.77 -10.33
CA TYR A 250 -24.02 16.41 -9.08
C TYR A 250 -25.07 16.11 -8.02
N LEU A 251 -24.61 15.87 -6.81
CA LEU A 251 -25.47 15.67 -5.65
C LEU A 251 -25.06 16.60 -4.53
N LEU A 252 -26.06 17.04 -3.78
CA LEU A 252 -25.86 17.72 -2.51
C LEU A 252 -26.19 16.75 -1.39
N GLY A 253 -25.20 16.41 -0.54
CA GLY A 253 -25.38 15.61 0.65
C GLY A 253 -25.57 16.54 1.86
N VAL A 254 -26.64 16.30 2.62
CA VAL A 254 -26.96 17.11 3.79
C VAL A 254 -27.17 16.21 4.99
N ARG A 255 -26.40 16.45 6.05
CA ARG A 255 -26.58 15.86 7.37
C ARG A 255 -27.03 16.95 8.33
N SER A 256 -28.12 16.73 9.04
CA SER A 256 -28.61 17.68 10.05
C SER A 256 -29.17 16.93 11.25
N GLN A 257 -29.35 17.65 12.35
CA GLN A 257 -29.99 17.10 13.58
C GLN A 257 -31.50 16.87 13.42
N ILE A 258 -32.16 17.54 12.48
CA ILE A 258 -33.54 17.25 12.15
C ILE A 258 -33.65 15.93 11.40
N GLY A 259 -34.74 15.21 11.59
CA GLY A 259 -34.90 13.88 11.02
C GLY A 259 -34.76 13.85 9.49
N GLU A 260 -34.19 12.77 8.96
CA GLU A 260 -33.92 12.60 7.51
C GLU A 260 -35.17 12.87 6.64
N GLN A 261 -36.34 12.41 7.10
CA GLN A 261 -37.59 12.63 6.38
C GLN A 261 -37.98 14.11 6.32
N GLU A 262 -37.72 14.86 7.39
CA GLU A 262 -37.99 16.29 7.44
C GLU A 262 -37.00 17.06 6.57
N VAL A 263 -35.72 16.69 6.57
CA VAL A 263 -34.70 17.22 5.63
C VAL A 263 -35.14 16.98 4.18
N ALA A 264 -35.55 15.75 3.85
CA ALA A 264 -35.96 15.38 2.51
C ALA A 264 -37.16 16.22 1.99
N ASN A 265 -38.14 16.48 2.85
CA ASN A 265 -39.35 17.22 2.49
C ASN A 265 -39.15 18.74 2.46
N THR A 266 -38.28 19.26 3.30
CA THR A 266 -38.16 20.70 3.57
C THR A 266 -37.09 21.36 2.70
N LEU A 267 -35.95 20.70 2.53
CA LEU A 267 -34.79 21.29 1.87
C LEU A 267 -35.07 21.70 0.41
N PRO A 268 -35.74 20.91 -0.46
CA PRO A 268 -35.98 21.31 -1.84
C PRO A 268 -36.77 22.61 -2.01
N ARG A 269 -37.55 22.94 -0.99
CA ARG A 269 -38.41 24.16 -1.00
C ARG A 269 -37.67 25.37 -0.45
N LEU A 270 -36.79 25.18 0.52
CA LEU A 270 -36.12 26.25 1.24
C LEU A 270 -34.72 26.57 0.73
N CYS A 271 -34.06 25.61 0.19
CA CYS A 271 -32.67 25.71 -0.31
C CYS A 271 -32.60 26.76 -1.43
N LYS A 272 -31.60 27.62 -1.34
CA LYS A 272 -31.21 28.52 -2.44
C LYS A 272 -29.73 28.21 -2.75
N MET A 273 -29.46 27.89 -4.02
CA MET A 273 -28.12 27.56 -4.48
C MET A 273 -27.80 28.38 -5.73
N ALA A 274 -26.63 29.02 -5.72
CA ALA A 274 -26.12 29.80 -6.84
C ALA A 274 -24.61 30.01 -6.76
N SER A 275 -24.02 30.77 -7.68
CA SER A 275 -22.66 31.30 -7.49
C SER A 275 -22.63 32.30 -6.33
N TRP A 276 -21.45 32.53 -5.77
CA TRP A 276 -21.30 33.52 -4.71
C TRP A 276 -21.75 34.92 -5.14
N GLY A 277 -21.51 35.28 -6.41
CA GLY A 277 -21.95 36.56 -6.96
C GLY A 277 -23.46 36.71 -7.07
N ASP A 278 -24.17 35.61 -7.36
CA ASP A 278 -25.63 35.64 -7.64
C ASP A 278 -26.49 35.43 -6.40
N ILE A 279 -25.97 34.78 -5.34
CA ILE A 279 -26.79 34.31 -4.22
C ILE A 279 -27.55 35.44 -3.51
N ASN A 280 -26.94 36.61 -3.34
CA ASN A 280 -27.59 37.77 -2.66
C ASN A 280 -28.75 38.30 -3.50
N GLY A 281 -28.61 38.31 -4.81
CA GLY A 281 -29.69 38.70 -5.74
C GLY A 281 -30.88 37.74 -5.66
N ILE A 282 -30.61 36.44 -5.59
CA ILE A 282 -31.63 35.40 -5.44
C ILE A 282 -32.37 35.50 -4.13
N LEU A 283 -31.65 35.77 -3.03
CA LEU A 283 -32.28 35.97 -1.71
C LEU A 283 -33.15 37.20 -1.67
N SER A 284 -32.68 38.31 -2.25
CA SER A 284 -33.44 39.59 -2.25
C SER A 284 -34.69 39.53 -3.14
N ALA A 285 -34.64 38.82 -4.26
CA ALA A 285 -35.72 38.65 -5.21
C ALA A 285 -36.65 37.47 -4.90
N ALA A 286 -36.32 36.69 -3.87
CA ALA A 286 -36.99 35.42 -3.51
C ALA A 286 -37.13 34.42 -4.69
N THR A 287 -36.22 34.50 -5.67
CA THR A 287 -36.22 33.60 -6.83
C THR A 287 -35.68 32.21 -6.46
N PRO A 288 -36.07 31.16 -7.23
CA PRO A 288 -35.53 29.81 -7.02
C PRO A 288 -34.10 29.73 -7.43
N GLY A 289 -33.07 29.53 -7.02
CA GLY A 289 -31.70 29.31 -7.58
C GLY A 289 -31.61 28.01 -8.39
N VAL A 290 -30.52 27.30 -8.22
CA VAL A 290 -30.36 25.94 -8.74
C VAL A 290 -31.31 25.00 -7.99
N ALA A 291 -32.14 24.27 -8.73
CA ALA A 291 -33.09 23.33 -8.15
C ALA A 291 -32.40 22.06 -7.65
N VAL A 292 -32.89 21.53 -6.54
CA VAL A 292 -32.43 20.26 -5.95
C VAL A 292 -33.62 19.34 -5.70
N GLU A 293 -33.48 18.05 -6.03
CA GLU A 293 -34.53 17.05 -5.85
C GLU A 293 -34.03 15.91 -4.97
N VAL A 294 -34.84 15.50 -3.98
CA VAL A 294 -34.46 14.40 -3.09
C VAL A 294 -34.30 13.09 -3.89
N THR A 295 -33.23 12.37 -3.59
CA THR A 295 -33.04 11.03 -4.11
C THR A 295 -32.78 10.05 -2.98
N TYR A 296 -33.59 9.02 -2.90
CA TYR A 296 -33.42 7.91 -1.95
C TYR A 296 -32.49 6.82 -2.49
N ARG A 297 -32.13 6.90 -3.77
CA ARG A 297 -31.20 5.98 -4.43
C ARG A 297 -30.18 6.79 -5.22
N PRO A 298 -29.14 7.30 -4.56
CA PRO A 298 -28.08 7.99 -5.26
C PRO A 298 -27.39 7.00 -6.25
N PRO A 299 -26.73 7.52 -7.28
CA PRO A 299 -25.95 6.69 -8.21
C PRO A 299 -24.95 5.79 -7.48
N PRO A 300 -24.65 4.59 -8.02
CA PRO A 300 -23.80 3.59 -7.34
C PRO A 300 -22.36 4.06 -7.11
N GLU A 301 -21.93 5.13 -7.76
CA GLU A 301 -20.63 5.77 -7.55
C GLU A 301 -20.56 6.54 -6.22
N ILE A 302 -21.71 7.00 -5.70
CA ILE A 302 -21.78 7.80 -4.45
C ILE A 302 -21.97 6.85 -3.25
N PRO A 303 -21.08 6.89 -2.25
CA PRO A 303 -21.27 6.12 -1.03
C PRO A 303 -22.41 6.70 -0.21
N VAL A 304 -23.36 5.86 0.18
CA VAL A 304 -24.46 6.29 1.06
C VAL A 304 -23.94 6.30 2.51
N LYS A 305 -24.00 7.48 3.15
CA LYS A 305 -23.57 7.69 4.55
C LYS A 305 -24.81 7.77 5.45
N ALA A 306 -24.73 7.15 6.63
CA ALA A 306 -25.83 7.21 7.62
C ALA A 306 -26.11 8.66 8.04
N GLY A 307 -27.38 9.01 8.14
CA GLY A 307 -27.81 10.35 8.54
C GLY A 307 -27.61 11.43 7.48
N VAL A 308 -27.25 11.07 6.24
CA VAL A 308 -27.12 12.00 5.11
C VAL A 308 -28.26 11.82 4.13
N VAL A 309 -28.97 12.89 3.83
CA VAL A 309 -29.99 12.94 2.78
C VAL A 309 -29.36 13.49 1.51
N TYR A 310 -29.63 12.83 0.38
CA TYR A 310 -29.04 13.16 -0.92
C TYR A 310 -30.04 13.84 -1.85
N PHE A 311 -29.57 14.86 -2.55
CA PHE A 311 -30.36 15.62 -3.49
C PHE A 311 -29.65 15.72 -4.83
N LEU A 312 -30.31 15.35 -5.91
CA LEU A 312 -29.82 15.62 -7.27
C LEU A 312 -29.86 17.12 -7.55
N VAL A 313 -28.78 17.63 -8.12
CA VAL A 313 -28.63 19.04 -8.48
C VAL A 313 -28.95 19.23 -9.97
N SER A 314 -29.86 20.13 -10.28
CA SER A 314 -30.18 20.48 -11.67
C SER A 314 -29.06 21.32 -12.30
N THR A 315 -28.50 20.87 -13.40
CA THR A 315 -27.37 21.53 -14.09
C THR A 315 -27.80 22.35 -15.31
N GLU A 316 -29.09 22.37 -15.64
CA GLU A 316 -29.59 22.95 -16.92
C GLU A 316 -29.81 24.46 -16.87
N ASN A 317 -29.70 25.11 -15.72
CA ASN A 317 -29.98 26.54 -15.57
C ASN A 317 -28.72 27.43 -15.59
N ASN A 318 -28.93 28.72 -15.79
CA ASN A 318 -27.81 29.70 -15.86
C ASN A 318 -27.07 29.83 -14.53
N TYR A 319 -27.73 29.68 -13.39
CA TYR A 319 -27.09 29.78 -12.07
C TYR A 319 -26.07 28.67 -11.87
N TRP A 320 -26.34 27.45 -12.37
CA TRP A 320 -25.35 26.41 -12.36
C TRP A 320 -24.14 26.71 -13.25
N ARG A 321 -24.36 27.27 -14.45
CA ARG A 321 -23.29 27.68 -15.32
C ARG A 321 -22.38 28.74 -14.66
N ASN A 322 -22.98 29.69 -13.94
CA ASN A 322 -22.22 30.70 -13.19
C ASN A 322 -21.41 30.06 -12.05
N ILE A 323 -21.95 29.09 -11.31
CA ILE A 323 -21.18 28.31 -10.30
C ILE A 323 -19.92 27.70 -10.92
N VAL A 324 -20.04 27.04 -12.08
CA VAL A 324 -18.93 26.41 -12.78
C VAL A 324 -17.93 27.46 -13.32
N THR A 325 -18.41 28.58 -13.87
CA THR A 325 -17.56 29.65 -14.42
C THR A 325 -16.79 30.36 -13.32
N ASP A 326 -17.47 30.73 -12.24
CA ASP A 326 -16.88 31.46 -11.10
C ASP A 326 -16.07 30.51 -10.19
N ARG A 327 -16.24 29.21 -10.37
CA ARG A 327 -15.66 28.16 -9.50
C ARG A 327 -16.04 28.36 -8.02
N GLN A 328 -17.19 28.91 -7.77
CA GLN A 328 -17.67 29.22 -6.41
C GLN A 328 -19.14 28.84 -6.28
N ILE A 329 -19.46 28.16 -5.18
CA ILE A 329 -20.82 27.75 -4.86
C ILE A 329 -21.22 28.34 -3.51
N ALA A 330 -22.46 28.81 -3.44
CA ALA A 330 -23.12 29.22 -2.21
C ALA A 330 -24.47 28.50 -2.10
N VAL A 331 -24.70 27.90 -0.94
CA VAL A 331 -25.96 27.24 -0.58
C VAL A 331 -26.50 27.93 0.66
N TYR A 332 -27.70 28.43 0.57
CA TYR A 332 -28.39 29.02 1.72
C TYR A 332 -29.47 28.08 2.23
N LEU A 333 -29.41 27.76 3.52
CA LEU A 333 -30.39 26.93 4.22
C LEU A 333 -30.94 27.77 5.43
N PRO A 334 -32.19 28.24 5.34
CA PRO A 334 -32.81 28.93 6.45
C PRO A 334 -33.26 27.96 7.55
N ARG A 335 -33.79 28.46 8.66
CA ARG A 335 -34.44 27.63 9.68
C ARG A 335 -35.44 26.65 9.02
N PRO A 336 -35.50 25.40 9.44
CA PRO A 336 -35.05 24.83 10.71
C PRO A 336 -33.60 24.32 10.72
N PHE A 337 -32.82 24.53 9.64
CA PHE A 337 -31.42 24.06 9.58
C PHE A 337 -30.50 24.90 10.46
N ASP A 338 -29.94 24.30 11.53
CA ASP A 338 -28.97 24.98 12.39
C ASP A 338 -27.58 24.89 11.74
N PRO A 339 -26.93 26.05 11.40
CA PRO A 339 -25.62 26.04 10.76
C PRO A 339 -24.52 25.33 11.56
N GLN A 340 -24.60 25.28 12.87
CA GLN A 340 -23.61 24.62 13.72
C GLN A 340 -23.78 23.10 13.75
N GLN A 341 -24.92 22.57 13.35
CA GLN A 341 -25.30 21.19 13.44
C GLN A 341 -25.68 20.58 12.06
N THR A 342 -25.56 21.36 11.01
CA THR A 342 -25.82 20.93 9.65
C THR A 342 -24.54 20.92 8.84
N GLN A 343 -24.24 19.80 8.21
CA GLN A 343 -23.13 19.62 7.31
C GLN A 343 -23.65 19.48 5.87
N VAL A 344 -23.01 20.17 4.97
CA VAL A 344 -23.38 20.20 3.55
C VAL A 344 -22.16 19.86 2.72
N GLU A 345 -22.28 18.91 1.80
CA GLU A 345 -21.21 18.56 0.84
C GLU A 345 -21.74 18.50 -0.59
N LEU A 346 -20.98 19.01 -1.53
CA LEU A 346 -21.22 18.85 -2.96
C LEU A 346 -20.45 17.65 -3.46
N MET A 347 -21.14 16.75 -4.16
CA MET A 347 -20.53 15.58 -4.80
C MET A 347 -20.74 15.62 -6.31
N GLY A 348 -19.74 15.23 -7.08
CA GLY A 348 -19.80 15.14 -8.52
C GLY A 348 -19.32 13.78 -9.03
N ILE A 349 -19.97 13.22 -10.04
CA ILE A 349 -19.56 12.00 -10.73
C ILE A 349 -18.88 12.42 -12.03
N PRO A 350 -17.54 12.27 -12.16
CA PRO A 350 -16.82 12.59 -13.39
C PRO A 350 -17.35 11.78 -14.58
N ARG A 351 -17.37 12.39 -15.76
CA ARG A 351 -17.69 11.65 -16.99
C ARG A 351 -16.64 10.57 -17.21
N LYS A 352 -17.09 9.36 -17.52
CA LYS A 352 -16.18 8.30 -17.97
C LYS A 352 -15.61 8.76 -19.31
N GLY A 353 -14.31 9.02 -19.35
CA GLY A 353 -13.57 9.33 -20.57
C GLY A 353 -13.54 8.14 -21.52
#